data_6b5bba718d761e67121cca5bb1ac7b53
#
_entry.id   6b5bba718d761e67121cca5bb1ac7b53
#
_cell.length_a   1.000
_cell.length_b   1.000
_cell.length_c   1.000
_cell.angle_alpha   90.00
_cell.angle_beta   90.00
_cell.angle_gamma   90.00
#
_symmetry.space_group_name_H-M   'P 1'
#
loop_
_entity.id
_entity.type
_entity.pdbx_description
1 polymer ?
#
loop_
_entity_poly.entity_id
_entity_poly.type
_entity_poly.pdbx_seq_one_letter_code
_entity_poly.pdbx_strand_id
1 'polypeptide(L)'
;MFFDFHHHFRERKYGIYNLDFMEEIPENYFSVGLHPNKIDENYRQNLDKIKEISQHPNCLAIGECGLDGLVSVDESLQEQIFEQQIFWANEIQKPVIVHCVRRFSQLLRFQKIAKVPLIVHGFNKKKETAEELLSKGFYLSFGKALLYNLSLQETMRDIPLDRIFLETDTAEEPIDEVYLKLAEIKEIPIEVLKTEIYKNVQQVLKCEI
;
A
#
# COMPACT_ATOMS: atom_id res chain seq x y z
N MET A 1 -6.70 -18.69 1.23
CA MET A 1 -5.78 -17.99 2.17
C MET A 1 -6.25 -16.55 2.30
N PHE A 2 -6.09 -15.92 3.46
CA PHE A 2 -6.29 -14.48 3.65
C PHE A 2 -4.93 -13.81 3.55
N PHE A 3 -4.71 -12.95 2.56
CA PHE A 3 -3.46 -12.24 2.35
C PHE A 3 -3.57 -10.81 2.88
N ASP A 4 -2.67 -10.41 3.78
CA ASP A 4 -2.61 -9.10 4.39
C ASP A 4 -1.63 -8.22 3.59
N PHE A 5 -2.16 -7.36 2.71
CA PHE A 5 -1.35 -6.65 1.72
C PHE A 5 -0.36 -5.66 2.34
N HIS A 6 -0.65 -5.14 3.54
CA HIS A 6 0.21 -4.23 4.27
C HIS A 6 -0.05 -4.31 5.77
N HIS A 7 0.99 -4.62 6.57
CA HIS A 7 0.88 -4.71 8.02
C HIS A 7 2.20 -4.40 8.73
N HIS A 8 2.12 -4.06 10.03
CA HIS A 8 3.26 -3.76 10.91
C HIS A 8 3.57 -4.88 11.92
N PHE A 9 3.09 -6.10 11.70
CA PHE A 9 3.25 -7.23 12.61
C PHE A 9 4.27 -8.23 12.09
N ARG A 10 5.49 -8.19 12.61
CA ARG A 10 6.64 -9.00 12.12
C ARG A 10 6.37 -10.50 12.08
N GLU A 11 5.56 -11.02 13.00
CA GLU A 11 5.28 -12.45 13.13
C GLU A 11 4.22 -12.99 12.14
N ARG A 12 3.55 -12.11 11.40
CA ARG A 12 2.53 -12.54 10.42
C ARG A 12 3.21 -13.12 9.18
N LYS A 13 2.79 -14.35 8.82
CA LYS A 13 3.40 -15.10 7.70
C LYS A 13 2.78 -14.82 6.33
N TYR A 14 1.49 -14.47 6.29
CA TYR A 14 0.73 -14.32 5.05
C TYR A 14 0.40 -12.87 4.78
N GLY A 15 1.36 -12.14 4.22
CA GLY A 15 1.19 -10.73 3.92
C GLY A 15 2.52 -10.06 3.63
N ILE A 16 2.50 -8.73 3.54
CA ILE A 16 3.67 -7.89 3.32
C ILE A 16 3.91 -7.06 4.59
N TYR A 17 4.95 -7.42 5.32
CA TYR A 17 5.40 -6.67 6.49
C TYR A 17 6.03 -5.34 6.07
N ASN A 18 5.63 -4.23 6.69
CA ASN A 18 6.28 -2.93 6.49
C ASN A 18 7.57 -2.86 7.32
N LEU A 19 8.70 -3.17 6.69
CA LEU A 19 9.99 -3.18 7.35
C LEU A 19 10.50 -1.77 7.61
N ASP A 20 10.82 -1.47 8.87
CA ASP A 20 11.67 -0.33 9.18
C ASP A 20 13.09 -0.60 8.67
N PHE A 21 13.64 0.28 7.83
CA PHE A 21 14.98 0.13 7.26
C PHE A 21 16.11 0.09 8.32
N MET A 22 15.82 0.37 9.58
CA MET A 22 16.74 0.23 10.71
C MET A 22 16.71 -1.15 11.36
N GLU A 23 15.70 -1.97 11.05
CA GLU A 23 15.54 -3.32 11.57
C GLU A 23 16.29 -4.37 10.73
N GLU A 24 16.44 -5.57 11.30
CA GLU A 24 16.93 -6.73 10.57
C GLU A 24 15.90 -7.22 9.55
N ILE A 25 16.38 -7.71 8.40
CA ILE A 25 15.53 -8.25 7.34
C ILE A 25 14.78 -9.48 7.87
N PRO A 26 13.43 -9.54 7.72
CA PRO A 26 12.64 -10.68 8.15
C PRO A 26 12.76 -11.87 7.18
N GLU A 27 12.42 -13.07 7.66
CA GLU A 27 12.28 -14.25 6.79
C GLU A 27 11.02 -14.18 5.90
N ASN A 28 9.98 -13.46 6.35
CA ASN A 28 8.72 -13.28 5.62
C ASN A 28 8.83 -12.20 4.55
N TYR A 29 7.82 -12.10 3.69
CA TYR A 29 7.72 -11.03 2.71
C TYR A 29 7.57 -9.67 3.36
N PHE A 30 8.22 -8.66 2.77
CA PHE A 30 8.20 -7.30 3.29
C PHE A 30 8.22 -6.24 2.18
N SER A 31 7.85 -5.03 2.56
CA SER A 31 8.13 -3.79 1.84
C SER A 31 9.10 -2.93 2.64
N VAL A 32 9.84 -2.05 1.96
CA VAL A 32 10.73 -1.09 2.62
C VAL A 32 10.70 0.23 1.87
N GLY A 33 10.58 1.34 2.60
CA GLY A 33 10.53 2.69 2.04
C GLY A 33 10.85 3.76 3.08
N LEU A 34 11.06 4.98 2.61
CA LEU A 34 11.23 6.15 3.46
C LEU A 34 9.89 6.86 3.61
N HIS A 35 9.22 6.61 4.73
CA HIS A 35 7.95 7.24 5.08
C HIS A 35 8.15 8.75 5.34
N PRO A 36 7.20 9.63 4.99
CA PRO A 36 7.32 11.09 5.18
C PRO A 36 7.70 11.53 6.59
N ASN A 37 7.22 10.85 7.65
CA ASN A 37 7.57 11.20 9.02
C ASN A 37 9.00 10.80 9.45
N LYS A 38 9.72 10.02 8.63
CA LYS A 38 11.11 9.59 8.86
C LYS A 38 12.13 10.35 8.01
N ILE A 39 11.67 11.35 7.29
CA ILE A 39 12.56 12.22 6.51
C ILE A 39 13.28 13.16 7.45
N ASP A 40 14.59 13.05 7.51
CA ASP A 40 15.51 13.87 8.29
C ASP A 40 16.71 14.34 7.44
N GLU A 41 17.70 14.93 8.06
CA GLU A 41 18.94 15.38 7.40
C GLU A 41 19.74 14.25 6.74
N ASN A 42 19.58 13.02 7.21
CA ASN A 42 20.27 11.83 6.69
C ASN A 42 19.46 11.10 5.59
N TYR A 43 18.39 11.68 5.08
CA TYR A 43 17.48 11.00 4.17
C TYR A 43 18.17 10.36 2.94
N ARG A 44 19.29 10.94 2.45
CA ARG A 44 20.03 10.37 1.33
C ARG A 44 20.67 9.03 1.70
N GLN A 45 21.31 8.96 2.87
CA GLN A 45 21.89 7.69 3.39
C GLN A 45 20.79 6.66 3.66
N ASN A 46 19.66 7.12 4.18
CA ASN A 46 18.49 6.26 4.43
C ASN A 46 17.94 5.69 3.11
N LEU A 47 17.85 6.50 2.05
CA LEU A 47 17.45 6.02 0.72
C LEU A 47 18.45 5.01 0.13
N ASP A 48 19.75 5.22 0.29
CA ASP A 48 20.76 4.27 -0.18
C ASP A 48 20.65 2.92 0.55
N LYS A 49 20.42 2.93 1.86
CA LYS A 49 20.16 1.73 2.65
C LYS A 49 18.87 1.02 2.22
N ILE A 50 17.79 1.77 1.98
CA ILE A 50 16.54 1.23 1.47
C ILE A 50 16.73 0.58 0.10
N LYS A 51 17.51 1.18 -0.79
CA LYS A 51 17.84 0.59 -2.09
C LYS A 51 18.56 -0.76 -1.93
N GLU A 52 19.52 -0.85 -1.02
CA GLU A 52 20.23 -2.10 -0.72
C GLU A 52 19.27 -3.18 -0.21
N ILE A 53 18.49 -2.87 0.84
CA ILE A 53 17.53 -3.81 1.45
C ILE A 53 16.47 -4.25 0.43
N SER A 54 16.02 -3.35 -0.42
CA SER A 54 14.97 -3.64 -1.40
C SER A 54 15.38 -4.61 -2.51
N GLN A 55 16.66 -4.91 -2.65
CA GLN A 55 17.15 -5.94 -3.57
C GLN A 55 16.99 -7.36 -3.01
N HIS A 56 16.66 -7.50 -1.72
CA HIS A 56 16.42 -8.81 -1.13
C HIS A 56 15.24 -9.52 -1.83
N PRO A 57 15.31 -10.83 -2.09
CA PRO A 57 14.25 -11.56 -2.79
C PRO A 57 12.90 -11.52 -2.08
N ASN A 58 12.87 -11.45 -0.75
CA ASN A 58 11.63 -11.34 0.03
C ASN A 58 11.06 -9.90 0.08
N CYS A 59 11.77 -8.89 -0.42
CA CYS A 59 11.20 -7.56 -0.59
C CYS A 59 10.27 -7.55 -1.80
N LEU A 60 8.96 -7.38 -1.59
CA LEU A 60 7.97 -7.43 -2.67
C LEU A 60 7.55 -6.06 -3.18
N ALA A 61 7.74 -4.99 -2.40
CA ALA A 61 7.31 -3.64 -2.76
C ALA A 61 8.26 -2.58 -2.20
N ILE A 62 8.29 -1.41 -2.82
CA ILE A 62 8.84 -0.19 -2.22
C ILE A 62 7.73 0.48 -1.42
N GLY A 63 7.99 0.81 -0.18
CA GLY A 63 7.03 1.43 0.73
C GLY A 63 7.14 0.85 2.15
N GLU A 64 6.52 1.52 3.04
CA GLU A 64 5.58 2.63 2.91
C GLU A 64 6.31 3.94 2.61
N CYS A 65 5.88 4.66 1.58
CA CYS A 65 6.42 5.96 1.20
C CYS A 65 5.33 6.82 0.54
N GLY A 66 5.52 8.13 0.46
CA GLY A 66 4.49 8.99 -0.14
C GLY A 66 4.43 10.39 0.43
N LEU A 67 3.21 10.91 0.65
CA LEU A 67 2.95 12.31 1.00
C LEU A 67 2.05 12.42 2.23
N ASP A 68 2.46 13.21 3.21
CA ASP A 68 1.68 13.48 4.41
C ASP A 68 1.61 14.98 4.71
N GLY A 69 0.42 15.56 4.60
CA GLY A 69 0.15 16.95 4.92
C GLY A 69 0.03 17.27 6.42
N LEU A 70 0.29 16.30 7.31
CA LEU A 70 0.27 16.50 8.76
C LEU A 70 1.66 16.51 9.38
N VAL A 71 2.68 16.01 8.67
CA VAL A 71 4.07 16.07 9.15
C VAL A 71 4.70 17.42 8.85
N SER A 72 5.66 17.83 9.68
CA SER A 72 6.35 19.13 9.57
C SER A 72 7.48 19.17 8.53
N VAL A 73 7.65 18.07 7.77
CA VAL A 73 8.63 18.01 6.67
C VAL A 73 8.12 18.82 5.49
N ASP A 74 9.03 19.61 4.90
CA ASP A 74 8.73 20.43 3.71
C ASP A 74 8.07 19.60 2.59
N GLU A 75 7.01 20.16 2.00
CA GLU A 75 6.21 19.47 0.99
C GLU A 75 6.99 19.12 -0.27
N SER A 76 7.84 20.04 -0.73
CA SER A 76 8.67 19.83 -1.92
C SER A 76 9.72 18.75 -1.67
N LEU A 77 10.23 18.67 -0.44
CA LEU A 77 11.17 17.61 -0.06
C LEU A 77 10.49 16.24 -0.01
N GLN A 78 9.27 16.15 0.55
CA GLN A 78 8.50 14.90 0.51
C GLN A 78 8.28 14.43 -0.93
N GLU A 79 7.86 15.35 -1.82
CA GLU A 79 7.60 15.04 -3.22
C GLU A 79 8.87 14.59 -3.96
N GLN A 80 10.00 15.26 -3.73
CA GLN A 80 11.30 14.88 -4.31
C GLN A 80 11.74 13.49 -3.86
N ILE A 81 11.56 13.16 -2.58
CA ILE A 81 11.95 11.87 -2.02
C ILE A 81 11.00 10.76 -2.51
N PHE A 82 9.72 11.05 -2.60
CA PHE A 82 8.74 10.11 -3.16
C PHE A 82 9.01 9.80 -4.64
N GLU A 83 9.34 10.82 -5.43
CA GLU A 83 9.74 10.66 -6.83
C GLU A 83 10.95 9.76 -6.99
N GLN A 84 12.00 9.94 -6.17
CA GLN A 84 13.18 9.09 -6.18
C GLN A 84 12.85 7.62 -5.88
N GLN A 85 11.95 7.37 -4.94
CA GLN A 85 11.51 6.03 -4.60
C GLN A 85 10.69 5.39 -5.74
N ILE A 86 9.85 6.16 -6.43
CA ILE A 86 9.14 5.69 -7.63
C ILE A 86 10.13 5.34 -8.75
N PHE A 87 11.13 6.18 -9.01
CA PHE A 87 12.14 5.88 -10.02
C PHE A 87 12.90 4.61 -9.69
N TRP A 88 13.29 4.44 -8.42
CA TRP A 88 13.92 3.21 -7.99
C TRP A 88 13.00 1.99 -8.12
N ALA A 89 11.74 2.10 -7.73
CA ALA A 89 10.75 1.05 -7.92
C ALA A 89 10.58 0.66 -9.40
N ASN A 90 10.62 1.66 -10.32
CA ASN A 90 10.60 1.41 -11.75
C ASN A 90 11.83 0.61 -12.23
N GLU A 91 13.01 0.89 -11.70
CA GLU A 91 14.25 0.19 -12.06
C GLU A 91 14.21 -1.27 -11.63
N ILE A 92 13.78 -1.56 -10.39
CA ILE A 92 13.72 -2.92 -9.85
C ILE A 92 12.39 -3.63 -10.13
N GLN A 93 11.46 -2.97 -10.85
CA GLN A 93 10.15 -3.50 -11.27
C GLN A 93 9.26 -3.98 -10.11
N LYS A 94 9.32 -3.32 -8.94
CA LYS A 94 8.48 -3.60 -7.77
C LYS A 94 7.37 -2.56 -7.64
N PRO A 95 6.16 -2.93 -7.20
CA PRO A 95 5.08 -1.97 -6.94
C PRO A 95 5.42 -1.05 -5.77
N VAL A 96 4.65 0.05 -5.63
CA VAL A 96 4.84 1.01 -4.55
C VAL A 96 3.61 1.03 -3.64
N ILE A 97 3.82 0.81 -2.34
CA ILE A 97 2.81 0.99 -1.29
C ILE A 97 2.87 2.45 -0.85
N VAL A 98 1.78 3.17 -1.14
CA VAL A 98 1.72 4.63 -1.07
C VAL A 98 0.97 5.09 0.17
N HIS A 99 1.68 5.81 1.03
CA HIS A 99 1.09 6.62 2.09
C HIS A 99 0.56 7.93 1.54
N CYS A 100 -0.70 8.27 1.82
CA CYS A 100 -1.26 9.55 1.40
C CYS A 100 -2.23 10.14 2.41
N VAL A 101 -1.80 11.21 3.10
CA VAL A 101 -2.63 11.95 4.03
C VAL A 101 -2.80 13.40 3.57
N ARG A 102 -4.06 13.82 3.30
CA ARG A 102 -4.44 15.18 2.86
C ARG A 102 -3.73 15.71 1.61
N ARG A 103 -3.16 14.80 0.77
CA ARG A 103 -2.34 15.15 -0.40
C ARG A 103 -2.75 14.41 -1.68
N PHE A 104 -3.99 13.97 -1.76
CA PHE A 104 -4.48 13.16 -2.89
C PHE A 104 -4.36 13.87 -4.23
N SER A 105 -4.66 15.18 -4.29
CA SER A 105 -4.53 15.98 -5.53
C SER A 105 -3.08 16.03 -6.02
N GLN A 106 -2.11 16.16 -5.11
CA GLN A 106 -0.69 16.15 -5.45
C GLN A 106 -0.23 14.76 -5.88
N LEU A 107 -0.79 13.70 -5.24
CA LEU A 107 -0.44 12.32 -5.55
C LEU A 107 -0.72 11.94 -7.01
N LEU A 108 -1.80 12.43 -7.59
CA LEU A 108 -2.25 12.06 -8.95
C LEU A 108 -1.17 12.28 -10.02
N ARG A 109 -0.31 13.27 -9.87
CA ARG A 109 0.74 13.56 -10.87
C ARG A 109 1.82 12.49 -10.95
N PHE A 110 2.06 11.75 -9.86
CA PHE A 110 3.10 10.73 -9.80
C PHE A 110 2.79 9.49 -10.64
N GLN A 111 1.51 9.28 -10.97
CA GLN A 111 1.12 8.23 -11.91
C GLN A 111 1.79 8.38 -13.28
N LYS A 112 2.12 9.61 -13.70
CA LYS A 112 2.76 9.86 -15.00
C LYS A 112 4.19 9.35 -15.09
N ILE A 113 4.88 9.23 -13.96
CA ILE A 113 6.28 8.78 -13.87
C ILE A 113 6.39 7.32 -13.42
N ALA A 114 5.35 6.77 -12.81
CA ALA A 114 5.33 5.38 -12.38
C ALA A 114 5.14 4.43 -13.58
N LYS A 115 6.04 3.44 -13.70
CA LYS A 115 5.95 2.32 -14.65
C LYS A 115 5.55 1.04 -13.95
N VAL A 116 5.36 1.09 -12.66
CA VAL A 116 4.93 0.01 -11.76
C VAL A 116 3.62 0.39 -11.09
N PRO A 117 2.85 -0.58 -10.56
CA PRO A 117 1.62 -0.28 -9.83
C PRO A 117 1.89 0.62 -8.60
N LEU A 118 1.01 1.63 -8.41
CA LEU A 118 0.94 2.44 -7.21
C LEU A 118 -0.29 2.02 -6.41
N ILE A 119 -0.11 1.61 -5.17
CA ILE A 119 -1.18 1.12 -4.30
C ILE A 119 -1.32 2.08 -3.11
N VAL A 120 -2.41 2.83 -3.06
CA VAL A 120 -2.71 3.70 -1.92
C VAL A 120 -3.23 2.84 -0.79
N HIS A 121 -2.43 2.70 0.29
CA HIS A 121 -2.84 1.94 1.46
C HIS A 121 -3.73 2.77 2.40
N GLY A 122 -4.40 2.13 3.35
CA GLY A 122 -5.23 2.78 4.36
C GLY A 122 -6.36 3.64 3.78
N PHE A 123 -6.86 3.31 2.59
CA PHE A 123 -7.82 4.18 1.91
C PHE A 123 -9.12 4.30 2.71
N ASN A 124 -9.44 5.53 3.12
CA ASN A 124 -10.62 5.87 3.88
C ASN A 124 -11.12 7.27 3.46
N LYS A 125 -11.51 7.41 2.18
CA LYS A 125 -12.02 8.66 1.62
C LYS A 125 -13.34 8.41 0.90
N LYS A 126 -13.94 9.52 0.42
CA LYS A 126 -15.20 9.51 -0.32
C LYS A 126 -15.05 8.83 -1.69
N LYS A 127 -16.19 8.43 -2.24
CA LYS A 127 -16.32 7.75 -3.53
C LYS A 127 -15.61 8.50 -4.66
N GLU A 128 -15.77 9.80 -4.73
CA GLU A 128 -15.19 10.64 -5.78
C GLU A 128 -13.65 10.55 -5.79
N THR A 129 -13.03 10.51 -4.59
CA THR A 129 -11.57 10.34 -4.49
C THR A 129 -11.13 8.95 -4.92
N ALA A 130 -11.91 7.91 -4.58
CA ALA A 130 -11.64 6.55 -5.02
C ALA A 130 -11.71 6.43 -6.55
N GLU A 131 -12.79 6.93 -7.15
CA GLU A 131 -13.02 6.92 -8.60
C GLU A 131 -11.92 7.69 -9.35
N GLU A 132 -11.51 8.85 -8.84
CA GLU A 132 -10.42 9.64 -9.43
C GLU A 132 -9.10 8.86 -9.42
N LEU A 133 -8.70 8.27 -8.30
CA LEU A 133 -7.48 7.46 -8.21
C LEU A 133 -7.54 6.24 -9.13
N LEU A 134 -8.64 5.49 -9.11
CA LEU A 134 -8.82 4.32 -9.97
C LEU A 134 -8.79 4.70 -11.46
N SER A 135 -9.41 5.81 -11.85
CA SER A 135 -9.39 6.31 -13.23
C SER A 135 -7.98 6.66 -13.72
N LYS A 136 -7.07 6.99 -12.80
CA LYS A 136 -5.66 7.25 -13.07
C LYS A 136 -4.79 5.99 -13.00
N GLY A 137 -5.36 4.83 -12.71
CA GLY A 137 -4.65 3.56 -12.69
C GLY A 137 -4.02 3.18 -11.35
N PHE A 138 -4.35 3.88 -10.26
CA PHE A 138 -3.98 3.44 -8.92
C PHE A 138 -4.77 2.20 -8.51
N TYR A 139 -4.20 1.47 -7.55
CA TYR A 139 -4.89 0.48 -6.75
C TYR A 139 -5.18 1.06 -5.36
N LEU A 140 -6.16 0.51 -4.67
CA LEU A 140 -6.55 0.95 -3.32
C LEU A 140 -6.50 -0.24 -2.36
N SER A 141 -5.95 -0.02 -1.17
CA SER A 141 -5.97 -1.02 -0.11
C SER A 141 -6.83 -0.54 1.07
N PHE A 142 -7.64 -1.45 1.62
CA PHE A 142 -8.67 -1.14 2.60
C PHE A 142 -8.46 -1.97 3.87
N GLY A 143 -8.46 -1.30 5.00
CA GLY A 143 -8.25 -1.92 6.31
C GLY A 143 -9.43 -1.74 7.25
N LYS A 144 -9.11 -1.62 8.54
CA LYS A 144 -10.02 -1.46 9.68
C LYS A 144 -11.18 -0.47 9.45
N ALA A 145 -10.93 0.61 8.70
CA ALA A 145 -11.99 1.59 8.42
C ALA A 145 -13.20 0.95 7.73
N LEU A 146 -13.01 -0.12 6.95
CA LEU A 146 -14.09 -0.83 6.30
C LEU A 146 -15.06 -1.50 7.28
N LEU A 147 -14.59 -1.88 8.46
CA LEU A 147 -15.42 -2.52 9.49
C LEU A 147 -16.45 -1.56 10.09
N TYR A 148 -16.09 -0.27 10.20
CA TYR A 148 -16.85 0.69 11.02
C TYR A 148 -17.38 1.92 10.26
N ASN A 149 -16.84 2.25 9.09
CA ASN A 149 -17.23 3.43 8.33
C ASN A 149 -18.29 3.10 7.28
N LEU A 150 -19.56 3.38 7.59
CA LEU A 150 -20.69 3.10 6.70
C LEU A 150 -20.58 3.80 5.34
N SER A 151 -20.06 5.01 5.29
CA SER A 151 -19.87 5.73 4.02
C SER A 151 -18.82 5.06 3.14
N LEU A 152 -17.76 4.50 3.75
CA LEU A 152 -16.78 3.71 3.02
C LEU A 152 -17.38 2.39 2.53
N GLN A 153 -18.23 1.72 3.32
CA GLN A 153 -18.93 0.52 2.93
C GLN A 153 -19.86 0.77 1.71
N GLU A 154 -20.57 1.88 1.69
CA GLU A 154 -21.37 2.29 0.53
C GLU A 154 -20.49 2.51 -0.70
N THR A 155 -19.37 3.22 -0.55
CA THR A 155 -18.38 3.40 -1.63
C THR A 155 -17.91 2.06 -2.18
N MET A 156 -17.61 1.11 -1.30
CA MET A 156 -17.08 -0.20 -1.69
C MET A 156 -18.05 -1.05 -2.50
N ARG A 157 -19.35 -0.83 -2.44
CA ARG A 157 -20.32 -1.56 -3.29
C ARG A 157 -20.02 -1.39 -4.77
N ASP A 158 -19.58 -0.19 -5.18
CA ASP A 158 -19.36 0.18 -6.57
C ASP A 158 -17.90 0.00 -7.03
N ILE A 159 -16.92 -0.06 -6.12
CA ILE A 159 -15.51 -0.23 -6.47
C ILE A 159 -15.28 -1.62 -7.09
N PRO A 160 -14.64 -1.73 -8.27
CA PRO A 160 -14.34 -3.02 -8.89
C PRO A 160 -13.32 -3.82 -8.07
N LEU A 161 -13.48 -5.15 -8.04
CA LEU A 161 -12.63 -6.04 -7.23
C LEU A 161 -11.20 -6.16 -7.78
N ASP A 162 -10.99 -5.95 -9.07
CA ASP A 162 -9.69 -6.10 -9.75
C ASP A 162 -8.67 -4.99 -9.45
N ARG A 163 -9.05 -4.02 -8.62
CA ARG A 163 -8.24 -2.83 -8.27
C ARG A 163 -8.05 -2.62 -6.78
N ILE A 164 -8.36 -3.63 -5.97
CA ILE A 164 -8.33 -3.49 -4.52
C ILE A 164 -7.49 -4.56 -3.84
N PHE A 165 -7.01 -4.18 -2.65
CA PHE A 165 -6.36 -5.04 -1.69
C PHE A 165 -6.99 -4.87 -0.31
N LEU A 166 -6.71 -5.80 0.60
CA LEU A 166 -7.13 -5.75 1.98
C LEU A 166 -5.91 -5.83 2.90
N GLU A 167 -5.95 -5.08 3.99
CA GLU A 167 -4.82 -4.93 4.91
C GLU A 167 -5.28 -4.76 6.35
N THR A 168 -4.35 -4.92 7.27
CA THR A 168 -4.58 -4.55 8.68
C THR A 168 -3.84 -3.28 9.08
N ASP A 169 -2.77 -2.91 8.39
CA ASP A 169 -1.88 -1.80 8.77
C ASP A 169 -1.37 -1.99 10.21
N THR A 170 -1.69 -1.09 11.12
CA THR A 170 -1.37 -1.15 12.55
C THR A 170 -2.54 -1.69 13.41
N ALA A 171 -3.64 -2.10 12.79
CA ALA A 171 -4.83 -2.56 13.51
C ALA A 171 -4.65 -3.99 14.07
N GLU A 172 -5.13 -4.20 15.30
CA GLU A 172 -5.10 -5.52 15.96
C GLU A 172 -6.16 -6.48 15.41
N GLU A 173 -7.20 -5.94 14.77
CA GLU A 173 -8.27 -6.75 14.16
C GLU A 173 -7.66 -7.71 13.13
N PRO A 174 -8.08 -8.98 13.14
CA PRO A 174 -7.55 -9.97 12.21
C PRO A 174 -8.01 -9.68 10.77
N ILE A 175 -7.15 -9.98 9.82
CA ILE A 175 -7.40 -9.70 8.39
C ILE A 175 -8.65 -10.38 7.84
N ASP A 176 -9.02 -11.55 8.35
CA ASP A 176 -10.22 -12.28 7.93
C ASP A 176 -11.52 -11.52 8.23
N GLU A 177 -11.58 -10.70 9.30
CA GLU A 177 -12.72 -9.82 9.56
C GLU A 177 -12.90 -8.79 8.44
N VAL A 178 -11.82 -8.22 7.93
CA VAL A 178 -11.86 -7.26 6.81
C VAL A 178 -12.36 -7.95 5.53
N TYR A 179 -11.89 -9.17 5.26
CA TYR A 179 -12.36 -9.98 4.13
C TYR A 179 -13.83 -10.34 4.27
N LEU A 180 -14.26 -10.80 5.44
CA LEU A 180 -15.67 -11.15 5.71
C LEU A 180 -16.58 -9.94 5.52
N LYS A 181 -16.17 -8.77 6.02
CA LYS A 181 -16.92 -7.54 5.84
C LYS A 181 -17.03 -7.15 4.37
N LEU A 182 -15.96 -7.25 3.60
CA LEU A 182 -16.01 -6.93 2.16
C LEU A 182 -16.90 -7.94 1.39
N ALA A 183 -16.82 -9.22 1.72
CA ALA A 183 -17.69 -10.24 1.10
C ALA A 183 -19.16 -9.95 1.36
N GLU A 184 -19.53 -9.54 2.60
CA GLU A 184 -20.86 -9.07 2.97
C GLU A 184 -21.30 -7.86 2.13
N ILE A 185 -20.46 -6.81 2.05
CA ILE A 185 -20.76 -5.59 1.29
C ILE A 185 -20.96 -5.87 -0.21
N LYS A 186 -20.15 -6.78 -0.78
CA LYS A 186 -20.20 -7.19 -2.19
C LYS A 186 -21.28 -8.25 -2.50
N GLU A 187 -21.89 -8.80 -1.46
CA GLU A 187 -22.88 -9.89 -1.58
C GLU A 187 -22.33 -11.10 -2.35
N ILE A 188 -21.07 -11.46 -2.11
CA ILE A 188 -20.40 -12.60 -2.75
C ILE A 188 -19.86 -13.60 -1.73
N PRO A 189 -19.71 -14.87 -2.10
CA PRO A 189 -19.07 -15.86 -1.24
C PRO A 189 -17.62 -15.47 -0.92
N ILE A 190 -17.21 -15.71 0.33
CA ILE A 190 -15.84 -15.39 0.80
C ILE A 190 -14.74 -16.04 -0.06
N GLU A 191 -14.97 -17.26 -0.55
CA GLU A 191 -13.99 -17.95 -1.40
C GLU A 191 -13.83 -17.29 -2.78
N VAL A 192 -14.89 -16.68 -3.29
CA VAL A 192 -14.82 -15.87 -4.52
C VAL A 192 -13.98 -14.63 -4.26
N LEU A 193 -14.23 -13.89 -3.18
CA LEU A 193 -13.47 -12.71 -2.81
C LEU A 193 -11.98 -13.05 -2.62
N LYS A 194 -11.66 -14.10 -1.87
CA LYS A 194 -10.28 -14.55 -1.65
C LYS A 194 -9.57 -14.83 -2.98
N THR A 195 -10.27 -15.44 -3.91
CA THR A 195 -9.72 -15.75 -5.24
C THR A 195 -9.41 -14.47 -6.03
N GLU A 196 -10.34 -13.51 -6.03
CA GLU A 196 -10.14 -12.25 -6.76
C GLU A 196 -9.01 -11.41 -6.14
N ILE A 197 -8.97 -11.27 -4.82
CA ILE A 197 -7.87 -10.55 -4.16
C ILE A 197 -6.51 -11.24 -4.42
N TYR A 198 -6.48 -12.57 -4.39
CA TYR A 198 -5.24 -13.31 -4.67
C TYR A 198 -4.76 -13.11 -6.11
N LYS A 199 -5.66 -13.07 -7.09
CA LYS A 199 -5.32 -12.71 -8.48
C LYS A 199 -4.69 -11.31 -8.57
N ASN A 200 -5.26 -10.32 -7.87
CA ASN A 200 -4.69 -8.98 -7.84
C ASN A 200 -3.27 -8.99 -7.25
N VAL A 201 -3.07 -9.73 -6.15
CA VAL A 201 -1.77 -9.88 -5.51
C VAL A 201 -0.76 -10.46 -6.50
N GLN A 202 -1.07 -11.57 -7.16
CA GLN A 202 -0.18 -12.20 -8.16
C GLN A 202 0.11 -11.26 -9.33
N GLN A 203 -0.90 -10.55 -9.84
CA GLN A 203 -0.76 -9.61 -10.94
C GLN A 203 0.16 -8.46 -10.60
N VAL A 204 0.03 -7.88 -9.41
CA VAL A 204 0.77 -6.70 -8.98
C VAL A 204 2.18 -7.05 -8.53
N LEU A 205 2.35 -8.13 -7.78
CA LEU A 205 3.66 -8.57 -7.27
C LEU A 205 4.47 -9.39 -8.28
N LYS A 206 3.82 -9.89 -9.34
CA LYS A 206 4.44 -10.73 -10.39
C LYS A 206 5.18 -11.95 -9.85
N CYS A 207 4.72 -12.50 -8.74
CA CYS A 207 5.28 -13.70 -8.11
C CYS A 207 4.17 -14.63 -7.63
N GLU A 208 4.47 -15.90 -7.48
CA GLU A 208 3.63 -16.85 -6.76
C GLU A 208 3.93 -16.72 -5.26
N ILE A 209 2.90 -16.53 -4.45
CA ILE A 209 2.98 -16.33 -3.00
C ILE A 209 2.35 -17.53 -2.30
#